data_61095b5202f1d21180d4d52d67b212ce
#
_entry.id   61095b5202f1d21180d4d52d67b212ce
#
_cell.length_a   1.000
_cell.length_b   1.000
_cell.length_c   1.000
_cell.angle_alpha   90.00
_cell.angle_beta   90.00
_cell.angle_gamma   90.00
#
_symmetry.space_group_name_H-M   'P 1'
#
loop_
_entity.id
_entity.type
_entity.pdbx_description
1 polymer ?
#
loop_
_entity_poly.entity_id
_entity_poly.type
_entity_poly.pdbx_seq_one_letter_code
_entity_poly.pdbx_strand_id
1 'polypeptide(L)'
;MRILKADDYQTWLIEEDNFSVLVDPWLDKRLNPHSSFILQREREEPSCLSEKDLNKVKAVIITAPFVDHLHLPSLKKLNKDVQIITTSRVKKTLEKKGFLNKVTCVSNDPIEVGPLKLSTYPAGFPYNWSSFCFYLENDKGKRLFQESHVANLSLIKKINQTCDLALLTVDSVKLFGVLKLSMSLEQSIKVASLLGAKKLMATGTSPFLLKGLVRKLLLTESKQKNYSIEGGLQILYERGDEVTL
;
A
#
# COMPACT_ATOMS: atom_id res chain seq x y z
N MET A 1 -5.31 -17.22 2.35
CA MET A 1 -5.29 -15.73 2.41
C MET A 1 -5.70 -15.19 1.06
N ARG A 2 -6.81 -14.43 0.99
CA ARG A 2 -7.30 -13.78 -0.23
C ARG A 2 -6.88 -12.32 -0.23
N ILE A 3 -6.34 -11.83 -1.35
CA ILE A 3 -5.88 -10.45 -1.52
C ILE A 3 -6.61 -9.85 -2.71
N LEU A 4 -7.32 -8.74 -2.51
CA LEU A 4 -8.06 -8.00 -3.52
C LEU A 4 -7.42 -6.62 -3.72
N LYS A 5 -7.13 -6.26 -4.97
CA LYS A 5 -6.76 -4.89 -5.35
C LYS A 5 -8.03 -4.03 -5.40
N ALA A 6 -8.25 -3.27 -4.34
CA ALA A 6 -9.52 -2.56 -4.14
C ALA A 6 -9.65 -1.28 -4.97
N ASP A 7 -8.54 -0.76 -5.48
CA ASP A 7 -8.52 0.45 -6.31
C ASP A 7 -7.39 0.42 -7.36
N ASP A 8 -7.32 1.44 -8.17
CA ASP A 8 -6.26 1.59 -9.19
C ASP A 8 -4.92 2.03 -8.58
N TYR A 9 -4.84 2.20 -7.27
CA TYR A 9 -3.65 2.71 -6.63
C TYR A 9 -3.05 1.73 -5.64
N GLN A 10 -3.35 1.86 -4.36
CA GLN A 10 -2.66 1.09 -3.31
C GLN A 10 -3.57 0.62 -2.17
N THR A 11 -4.88 0.68 -2.35
CA THR A 11 -5.83 0.16 -1.38
C THR A 11 -5.98 -1.35 -1.57
N TRP A 12 -5.67 -2.13 -0.54
CA TRP A 12 -5.76 -3.58 -0.55
C TRP A 12 -6.72 -4.07 0.50
N LEU A 13 -7.61 -5.01 0.14
CA LEU A 13 -8.36 -5.81 1.09
C LEU A 13 -7.70 -7.19 1.19
N ILE A 14 -7.31 -7.57 2.39
CA ILE A 14 -6.69 -8.86 2.69
C ILE A 14 -7.62 -9.60 3.63
N GLU A 15 -8.03 -10.81 3.26
CA GLU A 15 -8.95 -11.62 4.03
C GLU A 15 -8.31 -12.97 4.37
N GLU A 16 -8.39 -13.35 5.64
CA GLU A 16 -8.06 -14.67 6.13
C GLU A 16 -9.20 -15.13 7.03
N ASP A 17 -9.83 -16.25 6.67
CA ASP A 17 -11.03 -16.76 7.34
C ASP A 17 -12.14 -15.67 7.42
N ASN A 18 -12.53 -15.29 8.64
CA ASN A 18 -13.52 -14.24 8.90
C ASN A 18 -12.90 -12.91 9.32
N PHE A 19 -11.60 -12.71 9.06
CA PHE A 19 -10.86 -11.52 9.45
C PHE A 19 -10.41 -10.75 8.22
N SER A 20 -10.79 -9.47 8.14
CA SER A 20 -10.44 -8.62 7.01
C SER A 20 -9.54 -7.47 7.46
N VAL A 21 -8.44 -7.27 6.75
CA VAL A 21 -7.48 -6.18 6.92
C VAL A 21 -7.54 -5.28 5.70
N LEU A 22 -7.65 -3.97 5.93
CA LEU A 22 -7.59 -2.97 4.86
C LEU A 22 -6.26 -2.22 4.94
N VAL A 23 -5.57 -2.10 3.80
CA VAL A 23 -4.28 -1.41 3.73
C VAL A 23 -4.43 -0.09 2.97
N ASP A 24 -3.92 0.99 3.55
CA ASP A 24 -3.86 2.33 2.96
C ASP A 24 -5.17 2.76 2.27
N PRO A 25 -6.31 2.79 2.98
CA PRO A 25 -7.62 2.99 2.38
C PRO A 25 -7.82 4.38 1.81
N TRP A 26 -7.92 4.48 0.48
CA TRP A 26 -8.47 5.61 -0.22
C TRP A 26 -9.71 5.15 -0.99
N LEU A 27 -10.90 5.33 -0.41
CA LEU A 27 -12.17 4.79 -0.92
C LEU A 27 -12.88 5.70 -1.92
N ASP A 28 -12.57 6.99 -1.90
CA ASP A 28 -13.24 8.01 -2.70
C ASP A 28 -12.59 8.20 -4.07
N LYS A 29 -13.33 8.80 -5.00
CA LYS A 29 -12.84 9.17 -6.32
C LYS A 29 -11.76 10.27 -6.25
N ARG A 30 -11.89 11.20 -5.30
CA ARG A 30 -10.99 12.33 -5.15
C ARG A 30 -10.14 12.23 -3.90
N LEU A 31 -8.86 12.50 -4.06
CA LEU A 31 -7.93 12.73 -2.98
C LEU A 31 -7.67 14.24 -2.87
N ASN A 32 -8.25 14.85 -1.87
CA ASN A 32 -8.06 16.27 -1.57
C ASN A 32 -7.25 16.41 -0.29
N PRO A 33 -5.92 16.56 -0.36
CA PRO A 33 -5.17 17.01 0.80
C PRO A 33 -5.41 18.51 0.95
N HIS A 34 -5.91 18.98 2.01
CA HIS A 34 -6.02 20.36 2.49
C HIS A 34 -6.40 21.48 1.49
N SER A 35 -6.01 21.44 0.21
CA SER A 35 -6.51 22.30 -0.86
C SER A 35 -6.18 21.74 -2.24
N SER A 36 -7.07 21.92 -3.19
CA SER A 36 -6.87 21.61 -4.62
C SER A 36 -5.73 22.42 -5.26
N PHE A 37 -5.25 23.47 -4.58
CA PHE A 37 -4.15 24.33 -5.07
C PHE A 37 -2.77 23.66 -5.01
N ILE A 38 -2.50 22.87 -3.99
CA ILE A 38 -1.18 22.23 -3.80
C ILE A 38 -1.10 20.94 -4.60
N LEU A 39 -1.98 19.98 -4.31
CA LEU A 39 -2.05 18.69 -4.97
C LEU A 39 -3.46 18.14 -4.90
N GLN A 40 -4.01 17.78 -6.02
CA GLN A 40 -5.25 17.02 -6.12
C GLN A 40 -5.00 15.82 -7.03
N ARG A 41 -5.43 14.66 -6.58
CA ARG A 41 -5.52 13.45 -7.41
C ARG A 41 -6.99 13.09 -7.59
N GLU A 42 -7.36 12.78 -8.80
CA GLU A 42 -8.69 12.29 -9.14
C GLU A 42 -8.52 11.05 -10.01
N ARG A 43 -9.27 10.00 -9.71
CA ARG A 43 -9.31 8.76 -10.49
C ARG A 43 -10.69 8.59 -11.12
N GLU A 44 -10.78 7.74 -12.14
CA GLU A 44 -12.04 7.54 -12.88
C GLU A 44 -13.11 6.92 -12.01
N GLU A 45 -12.73 5.92 -11.20
CA GLU A 45 -13.67 5.17 -10.37
C GLU A 45 -13.22 5.16 -8.89
N PRO A 46 -14.16 5.12 -7.94
CA PRO A 46 -13.84 4.92 -6.53
C PRO A 46 -13.31 3.50 -6.28
N SER A 47 -12.96 3.17 -5.04
CA SER A 47 -12.68 1.79 -4.65
C SER A 47 -13.85 0.85 -5.01
N CYS A 48 -13.54 -0.39 -5.39
CA CYS A 48 -14.56 -1.40 -5.71
C CYS A 48 -15.18 -2.07 -4.46
N LEU A 49 -14.77 -1.67 -3.26
CA LEU A 49 -15.29 -2.23 -2.01
C LEU A 49 -16.73 -1.78 -1.77
N SER A 50 -17.58 -2.75 -1.47
CA SER A 50 -18.96 -2.52 -1.03
C SER A 50 -19.02 -2.15 0.45
N GLU A 51 -20.14 -1.60 0.91
CA GLU A 51 -20.40 -1.39 2.34
C GLU A 51 -20.32 -2.70 3.13
N LYS A 52 -20.72 -3.82 2.53
CA LYS A 52 -20.61 -5.14 3.14
C LYS A 52 -19.16 -5.53 3.41
N ASP A 53 -18.24 -5.19 2.49
CA ASP A 53 -16.81 -5.44 2.66
C ASP A 53 -16.24 -4.55 3.76
N LEU A 54 -16.59 -3.25 3.76
CA LEU A 54 -16.15 -2.29 4.77
C LEU A 54 -16.62 -2.67 6.19
N ASN A 55 -17.82 -3.21 6.32
CA ASN A 55 -18.37 -3.67 7.61
C ASN A 55 -17.65 -4.90 8.17
N LYS A 56 -16.97 -5.68 7.34
CA LYS A 56 -16.17 -6.83 7.77
C LYS A 56 -14.76 -6.46 8.23
N VAL A 57 -14.28 -5.26 7.90
CA VAL A 57 -12.93 -4.82 8.25
C VAL A 57 -12.75 -4.82 9.76
N LYS A 58 -11.73 -5.51 10.25
CA LYS A 58 -11.35 -5.62 11.67
C LYS A 58 -10.08 -4.85 11.99
N ALA A 59 -9.19 -4.70 10.99
CA ALA A 59 -7.97 -3.94 11.15
C ALA A 59 -7.66 -3.10 9.91
N VAL A 60 -6.96 -1.99 10.11
CA VAL A 60 -6.41 -1.13 9.05
C VAL A 60 -4.92 -0.98 9.26
N ILE A 61 -4.13 -1.20 8.23
CA ILE A 61 -2.71 -0.89 8.20
C ILE A 61 -2.53 0.41 7.41
N ILE A 62 -1.89 1.42 8.03
CA ILE A 62 -1.55 2.68 7.38
C ILE A 62 -0.05 2.80 7.35
N THR A 63 0.54 2.68 6.16
CA THR A 63 1.98 2.52 5.97
C THR A 63 2.75 3.83 6.01
N ALA A 64 2.09 4.96 5.75
CA ALA A 64 2.73 6.28 5.65
C ALA A 64 1.83 7.43 6.11
N PRO A 65 2.41 8.58 6.52
CA PRO A 65 1.64 9.76 6.96
C PRO A 65 1.11 10.61 5.80
N PHE A 66 1.27 10.18 4.56
CA PHE A 66 0.84 10.93 3.38
C PHE A 66 -0.65 10.73 3.14
N VAL A 67 -1.29 11.70 2.50
CA VAL A 67 -2.77 11.70 2.34
C VAL A 67 -3.31 10.57 1.48
N ASP A 68 -2.50 10.02 0.62
CA ASP A 68 -2.81 8.86 -0.22
C ASP A 68 -2.71 7.51 0.52
N HIS A 69 -2.11 7.50 1.72
CA HIS A 69 -2.12 6.38 2.67
C HIS A 69 -3.04 6.67 3.85
N LEU A 70 -2.94 7.89 4.40
CA LEU A 70 -3.74 8.38 5.51
C LEU A 70 -4.93 9.23 5.00
N HIS A 71 -5.90 8.60 4.35
CA HIS A 71 -7.09 9.29 3.88
C HIS A 71 -8.18 9.32 4.95
N LEU A 72 -8.22 10.40 5.74
CA LEU A 72 -9.14 10.55 6.87
C LEU A 72 -10.61 10.39 6.51
N PRO A 73 -11.12 10.88 5.35
CA PRO A 73 -12.50 10.62 4.94
C PRO A 73 -12.82 9.14 4.79
N SER A 74 -11.90 8.34 4.25
CA SER A 74 -12.08 6.90 4.13
C SER A 74 -12.11 6.20 5.48
N LEU A 75 -11.24 6.59 6.40
CA LEU A 75 -11.22 6.02 7.76
C LEU A 75 -12.51 6.30 8.53
N LYS A 76 -13.16 7.44 8.30
CA LYS A 76 -14.46 7.78 8.93
C LYS A 76 -15.63 6.90 8.45
N LYS A 77 -15.47 6.18 7.33
CA LYS A 77 -16.49 5.25 6.82
C LYS A 77 -16.40 3.87 7.49
N LEU A 78 -15.33 3.60 8.23
CA LEU A 78 -15.11 2.34 8.91
C LEU A 78 -15.72 2.37 10.33
N ASN A 79 -15.97 1.19 10.90
CA ASN A 79 -16.43 1.06 12.27
C ASN A 79 -15.39 1.63 13.26
N LYS A 80 -15.86 2.21 14.35
CA LYS A 80 -15.00 2.85 15.37
C LYS A 80 -14.15 1.87 16.17
N ASP A 81 -14.55 0.62 16.22
CA ASP A 81 -13.86 -0.49 16.90
C ASP A 81 -12.76 -1.15 16.04
N VAL A 82 -12.62 -0.75 14.76
CA VAL A 82 -11.55 -1.21 13.89
C VAL A 82 -10.19 -0.80 14.46
N GLN A 83 -9.30 -1.79 14.63
CA GLN A 83 -7.91 -1.53 15.07
C GLN A 83 -7.11 -0.86 13.94
N ILE A 84 -6.36 0.18 14.27
CA ILE A 84 -5.44 0.83 13.32
C ILE A 84 -4.01 0.48 13.70
N ILE A 85 -3.22 0.00 12.73
CA ILE A 85 -1.82 -0.34 12.90
C ILE A 85 -1.00 0.62 12.03
N THR A 86 -0.09 1.36 12.65
CA THR A 86 0.62 2.43 11.96
C THR A 86 1.84 2.95 12.73
N THR A 87 2.49 4.01 12.22
CA THR A 87 3.60 4.70 12.89
C THR A 87 3.12 5.62 14.02
N SER A 88 3.99 5.92 14.96
CA SER A 88 3.71 6.90 16.03
C SER A 88 3.35 8.29 15.51
N ARG A 89 3.88 8.68 14.33
CA ARG A 89 3.55 9.95 13.68
C ARG A 89 2.11 9.98 13.19
N VAL A 90 1.65 8.90 12.54
CA VAL A 90 0.25 8.77 12.08
C VAL A 90 -0.69 8.71 13.27
N LYS A 91 -0.35 7.95 14.34
CA LYS A 91 -1.12 7.89 15.58
C LYS A 91 -1.39 9.29 16.16
N LYS A 92 -0.36 10.12 16.31
CA LYS A 92 -0.50 11.52 16.78
C LYS A 92 -1.43 12.35 15.89
N THR A 93 -1.42 12.10 14.58
CA THR A 93 -2.32 12.77 13.62
C THR A 93 -3.76 12.33 13.82
N LEU A 94 -4.01 11.03 13.99
CA LEU A 94 -5.34 10.48 14.25
C LEU A 94 -5.94 11.00 15.55
N GLU A 95 -5.16 10.98 16.63
CA GLU A 95 -5.55 11.54 17.95
C GLU A 95 -5.94 13.02 17.82
N LYS A 96 -5.08 13.84 17.19
CA LYS A 96 -5.36 15.26 16.94
C LYS A 96 -6.62 15.49 16.08
N LYS A 97 -7.00 14.53 15.24
CA LYS A 97 -8.20 14.58 14.39
C LYS A 97 -9.43 13.94 15.03
N GLY A 98 -9.33 13.52 16.29
CA GLY A 98 -10.45 13.01 17.08
C GLY A 98 -10.84 11.56 16.75
N PHE A 99 -9.93 10.75 16.19
CA PHE A 99 -10.16 9.31 16.01
C PHE A 99 -10.02 8.59 17.35
N LEU A 100 -11.02 7.77 17.69
CA LEU A 100 -11.10 7.02 18.95
C LEU A 100 -10.72 5.54 18.78
N ASN A 101 -10.33 5.14 17.59
CA ASN A 101 -9.92 3.77 17.28
C ASN A 101 -8.72 3.34 18.13
N LYS A 102 -8.64 2.06 18.50
CA LYS A 102 -7.43 1.49 19.09
C LYS A 102 -6.28 1.57 18.07
N VAL A 103 -5.22 2.31 18.40
CA VAL A 103 -4.05 2.47 17.54
C VAL A 103 -2.85 1.73 18.11
N THR A 104 -2.34 0.74 17.38
CA THR A 104 -1.11 0.02 17.66
C THR A 104 0.02 0.60 16.81
N CYS A 105 1.10 1.03 17.44
CA CYS A 105 2.27 1.49 16.71
C CYS A 105 3.14 0.31 16.31
N VAL A 106 3.64 0.35 15.07
CA VAL A 106 4.63 -0.61 14.58
C VAL A 106 5.94 -0.54 15.35
N SER A 107 6.58 -1.68 15.54
CA SER A 107 7.85 -1.86 16.24
C SER A 107 8.73 -2.86 15.48
N ASN A 108 9.91 -3.17 16.03
CA ASN A 108 10.76 -4.21 15.47
C ASN A 108 10.20 -5.62 15.71
N ASP A 109 9.35 -5.77 16.71
CA ASP A 109 8.72 -7.06 17.01
C ASP A 109 7.48 -7.27 16.12
N PRO A 110 7.22 -8.49 15.69
CA PRO A 110 6.01 -8.81 14.94
C PRO A 110 4.74 -8.54 15.76
N ILE A 111 3.67 -8.15 15.07
CA ILE A 111 2.36 -7.83 15.65
C ILE A 111 1.36 -8.88 15.17
N GLU A 112 0.59 -9.46 16.10
CA GLU A 112 -0.54 -10.30 15.75
C GLU A 112 -1.73 -9.43 15.33
N VAL A 113 -2.26 -9.71 14.13
CA VAL A 113 -3.37 -8.99 13.49
C VAL A 113 -4.47 -10.01 13.16
N GLY A 114 -5.28 -10.38 14.15
CA GLY A 114 -6.18 -11.51 14.04
C GLY A 114 -5.40 -12.81 13.77
N PRO A 115 -5.74 -13.58 12.72
CA PRO A 115 -5.02 -14.80 12.35
C PRO A 115 -3.72 -14.55 11.58
N LEU A 116 -3.32 -13.29 11.42
CA LEU A 116 -2.18 -12.89 10.61
C LEU A 116 -1.05 -12.35 11.48
N LYS A 117 0.19 -12.59 11.07
CA LYS A 117 1.41 -12.06 11.68
C LYS A 117 2.01 -10.98 10.80
N LEU A 118 2.10 -9.76 11.32
CA LEU A 118 2.65 -8.59 10.67
C LEU A 118 4.08 -8.33 11.13
N SER A 119 5.05 -8.36 10.22
CA SER A 119 6.43 -7.97 10.45
C SER A 119 6.75 -6.71 9.64
N THR A 120 7.21 -5.65 10.31
CA THR A 120 7.40 -4.34 9.68
C THR A 120 8.87 -3.96 9.61
N TYR A 121 9.23 -3.23 8.56
CA TYR A 121 10.60 -2.77 8.31
C TYR A 121 10.58 -1.36 7.72
N PRO A 122 11.62 -0.54 7.94
CA PRO A 122 11.69 0.78 7.32
C PRO A 122 11.63 0.69 5.80
N ALA A 123 10.84 1.54 5.18
CA ALA A 123 10.82 1.73 3.72
C ALA A 123 12.20 2.20 3.21
N GLY A 124 12.40 2.24 1.90
CA GLY A 124 13.63 2.78 1.33
C GLY A 124 13.67 4.31 1.34
N PHE A 125 14.88 4.88 1.09
CA PHE A 125 15.05 6.33 0.98
C PHE A 125 14.21 6.90 -0.17
N PRO A 126 13.49 8.03 0.04
CA PRO A 126 13.55 8.98 1.16
C PRO A 126 12.55 8.71 2.30
N TYR A 127 11.88 7.55 2.31
CA TYR A 127 10.74 7.27 3.20
C TYR A 127 11.11 6.53 4.48
N ASN A 128 12.36 6.15 4.65
CA ASN A 128 12.86 5.33 5.76
C ASN A 128 12.59 5.88 7.17
N TRP A 129 12.28 7.17 7.31
CA TRP A 129 11.94 7.83 8.57
C TRP A 129 10.45 8.02 8.82
N SER A 130 9.62 7.80 7.80
CA SER A 130 8.20 8.15 7.86
C SER A 130 7.26 6.99 7.54
N SER A 131 7.76 5.99 6.83
CA SER A 131 6.97 4.91 6.27
C SER A 131 7.61 3.56 6.53
N PHE A 132 6.82 2.51 6.43
CA PHE A 132 7.31 1.14 6.56
C PHE A 132 6.77 0.26 5.44
N CYS A 133 7.55 -0.74 5.07
CA CYS A 133 7.10 -1.91 4.33
C CYS A 133 6.83 -3.07 5.29
N PHE A 134 6.12 -4.08 4.84
CA PHE A 134 5.78 -5.18 5.74
C PHE A 134 5.66 -6.53 5.02
N TYR A 135 5.85 -7.58 5.82
CA TYR A 135 5.36 -8.91 5.51
C TYR A 135 4.11 -9.19 6.32
N LEU A 136 3.14 -9.84 5.69
CA LEU A 136 1.96 -10.37 6.35
C LEU A 136 1.89 -11.88 6.06
N GLU A 137 1.85 -12.68 7.11
CA GLU A 137 1.92 -14.14 7.06
C GLU A 137 0.73 -14.76 7.77
N ASN A 138 0.14 -15.82 7.19
CA ASN A 138 -0.90 -16.60 7.84
C ASN A 138 -0.32 -17.84 8.56
N ASP A 139 -1.16 -18.58 9.28
CA ASP A 139 -0.81 -19.79 10.01
C ASP A 139 -0.29 -20.93 9.13
N LYS A 140 -0.61 -20.91 7.82
CA LYS A 140 -0.13 -21.87 6.82
C LYS A 140 1.23 -21.48 6.23
N GLY A 141 1.87 -20.43 6.74
CA GLY A 141 3.15 -19.91 6.25
C GLY A 141 3.06 -19.20 4.89
N LYS A 142 1.83 -18.89 4.42
CA LYS A 142 1.64 -18.08 3.21
C LYS A 142 1.95 -16.63 3.51
N ARG A 143 2.74 -16.00 2.67
CA ARG A 143 3.34 -14.70 2.95
C ARG A 143 3.20 -13.74 1.79
N LEU A 144 2.72 -12.53 2.08
CA LEU A 144 2.83 -11.39 1.16
C LEU A 144 3.85 -10.37 1.67
N PHE A 145 4.45 -9.63 0.75
CA PHE A 145 5.29 -8.46 1.02
C PHE A 145 4.67 -7.23 0.38
N GLN A 146 4.65 -6.09 1.10
CA GLN A 146 4.14 -4.82 0.60
C GLN A 146 5.16 -3.70 0.75
N GLU A 147 5.40 -2.95 -0.35
CA GLU A 147 6.14 -1.69 -0.38
C GLU A 147 5.57 -0.76 -1.46
N SER A 148 4.98 0.34 -1.03
CA SER A 148 4.29 1.28 -1.93
C SER A 148 5.17 2.37 -2.53
N HIS A 149 6.44 2.48 -2.14
CA HIS A 149 7.31 3.57 -2.57
C HIS A 149 8.62 3.08 -3.17
N VAL A 150 9.64 2.97 -2.34
CA VAL A 150 11.00 2.56 -2.72
C VAL A 150 11.47 1.48 -1.78
N ALA A 151 11.76 0.30 -2.31
CA ALA A 151 12.24 -0.80 -1.51
C ALA A 151 13.70 -0.60 -1.06
N ASN A 152 13.98 -0.93 0.19
CA ASN A 152 15.33 -0.98 0.72
C ASN A 152 15.99 -2.32 0.37
N LEU A 153 16.67 -2.35 -0.77
CA LEU A 153 17.28 -3.58 -1.30
C LEU A 153 18.33 -4.21 -0.36
N SER A 154 19.10 -3.39 0.34
CA SER A 154 20.10 -3.89 1.30
C SER A 154 19.43 -4.56 2.50
N LEU A 155 18.33 -3.99 2.97
CA LEU A 155 17.54 -4.55 4.06
C LEU A 155 16.84 -5.85 3.63
N ILE A 156 16.20 -5.87 2.45
CA ILE A 156 15.56 -7.08 1.91
C ILE A 156 16.57 -8.24 1.82
N LYS A 157 17.77 -8.00 1.29
CA LYS A 157 18.83 -9.01 1.23
C LYS A 157 19.28 -9.48 2.62
N LYS A 158 19.35 -8.56 3.61
CA LYS A 158 19.73 -8.87 4.98
C LYS A 158 18.69 -9.72 5.69
N ILE A 159 17.40 -9.38 5.51
CA ILE A 159 16.26 -10.12 6.09
C ILE A 159 16.20 -11.53 5.51
N ASN A 160 16.51 -11.69 4.21
CA ASN A 160 16.53 -12.95 3.48
C ASN A 160 15.25 -13.79 3.65
N GLN A 161 14.09 -13.09 3.66
CA GLN A 161 12.77 -13.71 3.72
C GLN A 161 12.14 -13.72 2.32
N THR A 162 11.49 -14.82 1.97
CA THR A 162 10.72 -14.95 0.74
C THR A 162 9.25 -14.62 0.95
N CYS A 163 8.52 -14.37 -0.15
CA CYS A 163 7.06 -14.26 -0.14
C CYS A 163 6.43 -14.94 -1.35
N ASP A 164 5.15 -15.31 -1.23
CA ASP A 164 4.36 -15.87 -2.34
C ASP A 164 3.87 -14.77 -3.29
N LEU A 165 3.60 -13.57 -2.74
CA LEU A 165 3.05 -12.41 -3.44
C LEU A 165 3.77 -11.13 -3.03
N ALA A 166 4.11 -10.29 -4.00
CA ALA A 166 4.63 -8.95 -3.75
C ALA A 166 3.64 -7.87 -4.21
N LEU A 167 3.32 -6.92 -3.33
CA LEU A 167 2.53 -5.72 -3.62
C LEU A 167 3.50 -4.56 -3.79
N LEU A 168 3.81 -4.16 -5.02
CA LEU A 168 4.88 -3.21 -5.32
C LEU A 168 4.41 -2.12 -6.30
N THR A 169 5.01 -0.93 -6.18
CA THR A 169 4.79 0.14 -7.15
C THR A 169 5.48 -0.18 -8.48
N VAL A 170 4.88 0.25 -9.59
CA VAL A 170 5.42 0.01 -10.94
C VAL A 170 5.59 1.28 -11.76
N ASP A 171 5.03 2.39 -11.29
CA ASP A 171 5.16 3.69 -11.94
C ASP A 171 6.27 4.50 -11.29
N SER A 172 7.30 4.81 -12.07
CA SER A 172 8.41 5.65 -11.60
C SER A 172 7.94 7.09 -11.44
N VAL A 173 8.04 7.62 -10.24
CA VAL A 173 7.81 9.03 -9.94
C VAL A 173 9.08 9.64 -9.40
N LYS A 174 9.49 10.78 -9.98
CA LYS A 174 10.66 11.54 -9.54
C LYS A 174 10.25 12.97 -9.21
N LEU A 175 10.72 13.49 -8.09
CA LEU A 175 10.61 14.90 -7.75
C LEU A 175 11.80 15.64 -8.32
N PHE A 176 11.54 16.74 -9.07
CA PHE A 176 12.54 17.50 -9.81
C PHE A 176 13.41 16.65 -10.76
N GLY A 177 12.92 15.50 -11.22
CA GLY A 177 13.67 14.59 -12.08
C GLY A 177 14.80 13.80 -11.42
N VAL A 178 15.14 14.10 -10.16
CA VAL A 178 16.30 13.53 -9.44
C VAL A 178 15.90 12.67 -8.26
N LEU A 179 15.04 13.17 -7.37
CA LEU A 179 14.65 12.43 -6.17
C LEU A 179 13.57 11.40 -6.51
N LYS A 180 13.94 10.14 -6.43
CA LYS A 180 13.05 9.02 -6.70
C LYS A 180 12.02 8.86 -5.58
N LEU A 181 10.75 8.91 -5.94
CA LEU A 181 9.62 8.75 -5.01
C LEU A 181 8.95 7.38 -5.12
N SER A 182 9.08 6.68 -6.25
CA SER A 182 8.58 5.33 -6.43
C SER A 182 9.43 4.53 -7.40
N MET A 183 9.32 3.20 -7.36
CA MET A 183 10.06 2.30 -8.23
C MET A 183 9.45 2.23 -9.62
N SER A 184 10.31 2.01 -10.63
CA SER A 184 9.85 1.58 -11.96
C SER A 184 9.48 0.09 -11.92
N LEU A 185 8.75 -0.36 -12.95
CA LEU A 185 8.42 -1.78 -13.12
C LEU A 185 9.67 -2.68 -13.06
N GLU A 186 10.73 -2.34 -13.78
CA GLU A 186 11.98 -3.12 -13.80
C GLU A 186 12.59 -3.28 -12.42
N GLN A 187 12.52 -2.22 -11.60
CA GLN A 187 13.00 -2.28 -10.23
C GLN A 187 12.12 -3.16 -9.36
N SER A 188 10.81 -3.11 -9.55
CA SER A 188 9.86 -3.93 -8.81
C SER A 188 9.93 -5.39 -9.21
N ILE A 189 10.15 -5.72 -10.49
CA ILE A 189 10.47 -7.08 -10.94
C ILE A 189 11.74 -7.58 -10.23
N LYS A 190 12.79 -6.76 -10.15
CA LYS A 190 14.02 -7.12 -9.44
C LYS A 190 13.78 -7.36 -7.95
N VAL A 191 12.96 -6.54 -7.30
CA VAL A 191 12.57 -6.74 -5.90
C VAL A 191 11.77 -8.02 -5.75
N ALA A 192 10.76 -8.26 -6.58
CA ALA A 192 9.95 -9.48 -6.56
C ALA A 192 10.82 -10.73 -6.74
N SER A 193 11.79 -10.69 -7.66
CA SER A 193 12.75 -11.77 -7.87
C SER A 193 13.61 -12.03 -6.63
N LEU A 194 14.13 -10.99 -5.97
CA LEU A 194 14.89 -11.10 -4.72
C LEU A 194 14.07 -11.71 -3.58
N LEU A 195 12.75 -11.44 -3.57
CA LEU A 195 11.79 -11.97 -2.60
C LEU A 195 11.32 -13.39 -2.97
N GLY A 196 11.71 -13.93 -4.13
CA GLY A 196 11.23 -15.21 -4.63
C GLY A 196 9.72 -15.22 -4.95
N ALA A 197 9.11 -14.04 -5.12
CA ALA A 197 7.68 -13.92 -5.41
C ALA A 197 7.36 -14.46 -6.81
N LYS A 198 6.30 -15.26 -6.90
CA LYS A 198 5.77 -15.77 -8.17
C LYS A 198 4.70 -14.85 -8.78
N LYS A 199 4.13 -13.98 -7.94
CA LYS A 199 3.09 -13.02 -8.33
C LYS A 199 3.46 -11.63 -7.81
N LEU A 200 3.16 -10.61 -8.63
CA LEU A 200 3.27 -9.21 -8.28
C LEU A 200 1.92 -8.54 -8.55
N MET A 201 1.34 -7.90 -7.55
CA MET A 201 0.21 -7.00 -7.74
C MET A 201 0.73 -5.57 -7.70
N ALA A 202 0.46 -4.84 -8.78
CA ALA A 202 1.03 -3.53 -9.01
C ALA A 202 0.25 -2.41 -8.31
N THR A 203 0.96 -1.49 -7.65
CA THR A 203 0.39 -0.24 -7.15
C THR A 203 0.65 0.89 -8.13
N GLY A 204 -0.16 1.95 -8.10
CA GLY A 204 0.08 3.16 -8.86
C GLY A 204 -0.23 3.07 -10.35
N THR A 205 -1.08 2.14 -10.77
CA THR A 205 -1.31 1.80 -12.18
C THR A 205 -2.34 2.69 -12.90
N SER A 206 -2.96 3.63 -12.21
CA SER A 206 -3.99 4.48 -12.80
C SER A 206 -3.42 5.78 -13.37
N PRO A 207 -3.91 6.23 -14.52
CA PRO A 207 -3.70 7.60 -14.97
C PRO A 207 -4.48 8.55 -14.06
N PHE A 208 -3.84 9.05 -12.99
CA PHE A 208 -4.45 10.08 -12.16
C PHE A 208 -4.48 11.42 -12.87
N LEU A 209 -5.63 12.07 -12.81
CA LEU A 209 -5.67 13.48 -13.08
C LEU A 209 -5.00 14.24 -11.92
N LEU A 210 -3.75 14.60 -12.11
CA LEU A 210 -2.99 15.43 -11.16
C LEU A 210 -3.27 16.90 -11.43
N LYS A 211 -3.72 17.65 -10.42
CA LYS A 211 -3.88 19.11 -10.45
C LYS A 211 -3.06 19.74 -9.32
N GLY A 212 -2.76 21.03 -9.44
CA GLY A 212 -2.04 21.82 -8.44
C GLY A 212 -0.56 22.03 -8.75
N LEU A 213 0.12 22.84 -7.92
CA LEU A 213 1.50 23.26 -8.13
C LEU A 213 2.49 22.10 -8.17
N VAL A 214 2.30 21.10 -7.33
CA VAL A 214 3.19 19.94 -7.21
C VAL A 214 3.24 19.11 -8.49
N ARG A 215 2.17 19.13 -9.33
CA ARG A 215 2.19 18.45 -10.63
C ARG A 215 3.38 18.83 -11.48
N LYS A 216 3.76 20.13 -11.50
CA LYS A 216 4.86 20.63 -12.33
C LYS A 216 6.23 20.12 -11.86
N LEU A 217 6.31 19.64 -10.62
CA LEU A 217 7.55 19.18 -9.99
C LEU A 217 7.72 17.66 -10.09
N LEU A 218 6.65 16.94 -10.46
CA LEU A 218 6.64 15.48 -10.54
C LEU A 218 6.82 15.04 -12.00
N LEU A 219 7.84 14.26 -12.25
CA LEU A 219 8.03 13.50 -13.49
C LEU A 219 7.53 12.07 -13.24
N THR A 220 6.49 11.67 -13.95
CA THR A 220 5.92 10.32 -13.87
C THR A 220 6.22 9.60 -15.18
N GLU A 221 6.90 8.46 -15.09
CA GLU A 221 7.13 7.55 -16.20
C GLU A 221 6.27 6.30 -15.94
N SER A 222 5.14 6.22 -16.63
CA SER A 222 4.30 5.04 -16.66
C SER A 222 4.55 4.28 -17.96
N LYS A 223 4.96 3.02 -17.89
CA LYS A 223 5.06 2.17 -19.07
C LYS A 223 3.69 1.57 -19.39
N GLN A 224 3.37 1.45 -20.67
CA GLN A 224 2.13 0.83 -21.13
C GLN A 224 1.98 -0.60 -20.61
N LYS A 225 0.74 -0.98 -20.32
CA LYS A 225 0.31 -2.22 -19.63
C LYS A 225 0.55 -3.55 -20.38
N ASN A 226 1.33 -3.58 -21.44
CA ASN A 226 1.63 -4.79 -22.21
C ASN A 226 2.88 -5.48 -21.65
N TYR A 227 2.73 -6.17 -20.54
CA TYR A 227 3.83 -6.91 -19.96
C TYR A 227 3.72 -8.38 -20.32
N SER A 228 4.62 -8.83 -21.18
CA SER A 228 4.91 -10.24 -21.32
C SER A 228 5.55 -10.76 -20.02
N ILE A 229 5.15 -11.96 -19.63
CA ILE A 229 5.68 -12.64 -18.44
C ILE A 229 7.14 -12.97 -18.71
N GLU A 230 8.07 -12.14 -18.24
CA GLU A 230 9.49 -12.48 -18.23
C GLU A 230 9.79 -13.30 -16.97
N GLY A 231 10.38 -14.47 -17.13
CA GLY A 231 10.90 -15.26 -16.00
C GLY A 231 9.85 -15.92 -15.09
N GLY A 232 8.60 -16.10 -15.54
CA GLY A 232 7.56 -16.82 -14.77
C GLY A 232 6.86 -15.98 -13.70
N LEU A 233 7.17 -14.67 -13.58
CA LEU A 233 6.49 -13.75 -12.67
C LEU A 233 5.15 -13.29 -13.29
N GLN A 234 4.04 -13.64 -12.65
CA GLN A 234 2.72 -13.12 -13.03
C GLN A 234 2.52 -11.72 -12.45
N ILE A 235 2.11 -10.74 -13.29
CA ILE A 235 1.86 -9.36 -12.85
C ILE A 235 0.38 -9.02 -13.05
N LEU A 236 -0.25 -8.48 -12.01
CA LEU A 236 -1.65 -8.09 -11.94
C LEU A 236 -1.75 -6.59 -11.67
N TYR A 237 -2.63 -5.88 -12.38
CA TYR A 237 -2.71 -4.41 -12.33
C TYR A 237 -4.11 -3.86 -12.08
N GLU A 238 -5.12 -4.60 -12.47
CA GLU A 238 -6.45 -4.04 -12.59
C GLU A 238 -7.12 -3.92 -11.22
N ARG A 239 -7.91 -2.88 -11.04
CA ARG A 239 -8.85 -2.78 -9.93
C ARG A 239 -9.81 -3.98 -9.98
N GLY A 240 -9.93 -4.69 -8.88
CA GLY A 240 -10.70 -5.92 -8.80
C GLY A 240 -9.87 -7.19 -9.00
N ASP A 241 -8.59 -7.08 -9.41
CA ASP A 241 -7.70 -8.25 -9.45
C ASP A 241 -7.57 -8.87 -8.06
N GLU A 242 -7.54 -10.20 -8.05
CA GLU A 242 -7.54 -10.96 -6.81
C GLU A 242 -6.56 -12.13 -6.88
N VAL A 243 -5.94 -12.42 -5.74
CA VAL A 243 -5.04 -13.56 -5.55
C VAL A 243 -5.43 -14.30 -4.30
N THR A 244 -5.47 -15.62 -4.38
CA THR A 244 -5.54 -16.52 -3.21
C THR A 244 -4.19 -17.21 -3.04
N LEU A 245 -3.65 -17.17 -1.81
CA LEU A 245 -2.39 -17.81 -1.39
C LEU A 245 -2.66 -19.07 -0.56
#